data_bc2a477ab0e96b9722f34515a23d36fd
#
_entry.id   bc2a477ab0e96b9722f34515a23d36fd
#
_cell.length_a   1.000
_cell.length_b   1.000
_cell.length_c   1.000
_cell.angle_alpha   90.00
_cell.angle_beta   90.00
_cell.angle_gamma   90.00
#
_symmetry.space_group_name_H-M   'P 1'
#
loop_
_entity.id
_entity.type
_entity.pdbx_description
1 polymer ?
#
loop_
_entity_poly.entity_id
_entity_poly.type
_entity_poly.pdbx_seq_one_letter_code
_entity_poly.pdbx_strand_id
1 'polypeptide(L)'
;MAEERNNNQIARKDAKNCFVESLNDCFPIGRVHFVFATYDVNRPAGQRQTNNIHIYIAVDEFLELCRKLECGELRYMLQTKKKNGDSTPLYQCLGGTAAEKLAKQGRSRQDGKSLSRVAQLIPANKGDFLFIADSGPGETNAKGLIVPKFRNKPENHVAVNMSFESLSELFLMTKMHYQMWLASWYVHNPIQPASKQQAQYQNNQLEQEYNTTPMF
;
A
#
# COMPACT_ATOMS: atom_id res chain seq x y z
N MET A 1 -4.10 27.37 16.19
CA MET A 1 -3.27 27.18 14.98
C MET A 1 -3.81 25.95 14.28
N ALA A 2 -4.25 26.06 13.02
CA ALA A 2 -4.66 24.92 12.24
C ALA A 2 -3.41 24.04 12.04
N GLU A 3 -3.50 22.75 12.40
CA GLU A 3 -2.47 21.79 12.03
C GLU A 3 -2.28 21.87 10.50
N GLU A 4 -1.05 22.09 10.06
CA GLU A 4 -0.71 21.97 8.63
C GLU A 4 -1.17 20.59 8.16
N ARG A 5 -2.16 20.58 7.26
CA ARG A 5 -2.58 19.33 6.61
C ARG A 5 -1.34 18.72 5.96
N ASN A 6 -1.07 17.46 6.29
CA ASN A 6 -0.09 16.68 5.55
C ASN A 6 -0.49 16.72 4.08
N ASN A 7 0.27 17.43 3.25
CA ASN A 7 -0.05 17.66 1.82
C ASN A 7 -0.13 16.34 1.03
N ASN A 8 0.31 15.22 1.60
CA ASN A 8 0.26 13.91 0.99
C ASN A 8 -1.02 13.13 1.33
N GLN A 9 -1.81 13.57 2.32
CA GLN A 9 -3.03 12.87 2.72
C GLN A 9 -4.14 13.07 1.67
N ILE A 10 -4.65 11.95 1.15
CA ILE A 10 -5.78 11.93 0.20
C ILE A 10 -7.09 11.81 0.96
N ALA A 11 -7.24 10.72 1.71
CA ALA A 11 -8.46 10.41 2.44
C ALA A 11 -8.10 9.74 3.77
N ARG A 12 -8.96 9.95 4.79
CA ARG A 12 -8.82 9.33 6.10
C ARG A 12 -10.17 8.84 6.60
N LYS A 13 -10.17 7.67 7.23
CA LYS A 13 -11.33 7.09 7.90
C LYS A 13 -10.97 6.72 9.32
N ASP A 14 -11.69 7.33 10.26
CA ASP A 14 -11.52 7.14 11.69
C ASP A 14 -12.49 6.09 12.23
N ALA A 15 -12.04 5.32 13.19
CA ALA A 15 -12.81 4.43 14.03
C ALA A 15 -12.46 4.69 15.50
N LYS A 16 -12.94 3.85 16.43
CA LYS A 16 -12.64 4.04 17.84
C LYS A 16 -11.15 3.87 18.12
N ASN A 17 -10.46 4.97 18.47
CA ASN A 17 -9.03 5.02 18.81
C ASN A 17 -8.07 4.56 17.71
N CYS A 18 -8.52 4.49 16.47
CA CYS A 18 -7.68 4.15 15.33
C CYS A 18 -8.19 4.80 14.04
N PHE A 19 -7.34 4.83 13.05
CA PHE A 19 -7.70 5.30 11.70
C PHE A 19 -6.90 4.58 10.62
N VAL A 20 -7.37 4.70 9.40
CA VAL A 20 -6.63 4.43 8.18
C VAL A 20 -6.68 5.66 7.28
N GLU A 21 -5.55 6.00 6.69
CA GLU A 21 -5.45 7.06 5.69
C GLU A 21 -4.68 6.59 4.46
N SER A 22 -5.00 7.16 3.31
CA SER A 22 -4.26 6.96 2.07
C SER A 22 -3.44 8.19 1.74
N LEU A 23 -2.23 7.96 1.21
CA LEU A 23 -1.25 8.98 0.87
C LEU A 23 -0.85 8.87 -0.61
N ASN A 24 -0.44 10.00 -1.21
CA ASN A 24 -0.02 10.08 -2.62
C ASN A 24 1.50 9.99 -2.83
N ASP A 25 2.29 9.86 -1.77
CA ASP A 25 3.75 9.92 -1.77
C ASP A 25 4.45 8.75 -2.49
N CYS A 26 3.73 7.66 -2.75
CA CYS A 26 4.28 6.45 -3.36
C CYS A 26 3.74 6.15 -4.79
N PHE A 27 2.96 7.04 -5.38
CA PHE A 27 2.50 6.90 -6.76
C PHE A 27 3.65 6.79 -7.77
N PRO A 28 4.74 7.59 -7.66
CA PRO A 28 5.88 7.49 -8.59
C PRO A 28 6.56 6.11 -8.64
N ILE A 29 6.44 5.32 -7.60
CA ILE A 29 6.99 3.95 -7.54
C ILE A 29 5.93 2.87 -7.78
N GLY A 30 4.75 3.23 -8.31
CA GLY A 30 3.67 2.30 -8.63
C GLY A 30 3.02 1.68 -7.40
N ARG A 31 2.95 2.41 -6.28
CA ARG A 31 2.35 1.94 -5.02
C ARG A 31 1.30 2.92 -4.51
N VAL A 32 0.24 2.37 -3.94
CA VAL A 32 -0.70 3.11 -3.08
C VAL A 32 -0.26 2.89 -1.63
N HIS A 33 -0.08 3.97 -0.90
CA HIS A 33 0.38 3.95 0.48
C HIS A 33 -0.79 4.16 1.43
N PHE A 34 -1.01 3.20 2.33
CA PHE A 34 -1.95 3.32 3.43
C PHE A 34 -1.20 3.36 4.76
N VAL A 35 -1.61 4.25 5.64
CA VAL A 35 -1.13 4.33 7.03
C VAL A 35 -2.27 3.93 7.95
N PHE A 36 -2.04 2.91 8.76
CA PHE A 36 -2.93 2.48 9.83
C PHE A 36 -2.33 2.92 11.16
N ALA A 37 -3.11 3.62 11.97
CA ALA A 37 -2.59 4.11 13.24
C ALA A 37 -3.61 3.95 14.37
N THR A 38 -3.09 3.80 15.58
CA THR A 38 -3.85 3.93 16.83
C THR A 38 -3.46 5.21 17.53
N TYR A 39 -4.40 5.78 18.27
CA TYR A 39 -4.17 7.00 19.04
C TYR A 39 -4.86 6.94 20.40
N ASP A 40 -4.29 7.68 21.34
CA ASP A 40 -4.84 7.90 22.68
C ASP A 40 -5.15 9.40 22.85
N VAL A 41 -6.42 9.72 22.98
CA VAL A 41 -6.91 11.10 23.13
C VAL A 41 -6.46 11.76 24.44
N ASN A 42 -6.11 10.96 25.46
CA ASN A 42 -5.67 11.45 26.76
C ASN A 42 -4.21 11.93 26.73
N ARG A 43 -3.47 11.65 25.67
CA ARG A 43 -2.09 12.13 25.49
C ARG A 43 -2.06 13.55 24.94
N PRO A 44 -0.99 14.32 25.24
CA PRO A 44 -0.78 15.65 24.67
C PRO A 44 -0.83 15.66 23.14
N ALA A 45 -1.24 16.78 22.57
CA ALA A 45 -1.18 16.99 21.14
C ALA A 45 0.25 16.72 20.61
N GLY A 46 0.37 16.03 19.47
CA GLY A 46 1.64 15.59 18.89
C GLY A 46 2.19 14.27 19.46
N GLN A 47 1.66 13.76 20.59
CA GLN A 47 2.05 12.47 21.18
C GLN A 47 0.88 11.46 21.21
N ARG A 48 -0.24 11.80 20.59
CA ARG A 48 -1.44 10.97 20.63
C ARG A 48 -1.30 9.67 19.86
N GLN A 49 -0.53 9.65 18.78
CA GLN A 49 -0.32 8.44 17.98
C GLN A 49 0.55 7.45 18.77
N THR A 50 0.01 6.26 19.00
CA THR A 50 0.65 5.22 19.83
C THR A 50 1.27 4.11 19.01
N ASN A 51 0.78 3.91 17.79
CA ASN A 51 1.27 2.89 16.86
C ASN A 51 0.97 3.32 15.42
N ASN A 52 1.81 2.92 14.47
CA ASN A 52 1.53 3.05 13.03
C ASN A 52 2.09 1.87 12.23
N ILE A 53 1.37 1.52 11.17
CA ILE A 53 1.74 0.48 10.23
C ILE A 53 1.55 1.03 8.82
N HIS A 54 2.63 1.01 8.04
CA HIS A 54 2.62 1.47 6.65
C HIS A 54 2.46 0.28 5.71
N ILE A 55 1.44 0.32 4.88
CA ILE A 55 1.10 -0.70 3.88
C ILE A 55 1.25 -0.11 2.48
N TYR A 56 1.88 -0.86 1.59
CA TYR A 56 2.13 -0.46 0.21
C TYR A 56 1.52 -1.49 -0.74
N ILE A 57 0.38 -1.14 -1.34
CA ILE A 57 -0.33 -2.00 -2.29
C ILE A 57 0.13 -1.65 -3.70
N ALA A 58 0.38 -2.63 -4.55
CA ALA A 58 0.65 -2.38 -5.96
C ALA A 58 -0.54 -1.70 -6.63
N VAL A 59 -0.29 -0.74 -7.53
CA VAL A 59 -1.35 0.05 -8.14
C VAL A 59 -2.33 -0.83 -8.91
N ASP A 60 -1.85 -1.83 -9.62
CA ASP A 60 -2.67 -2.79 -10.35
C ASP A 60 -3.61 -3.59 -9.43
N GLU A 61 -3.09 -4.12 -8.30
CA GLU A 61 -3.91 -4.78 -7.28
C GLU A 61 -4.96 -3.82 -6.67
N PHE A 62 -4.55 -2.59 -6.39
CA PHE A 62 -5.45 -1.57 -5.84
C PHE A 62 -6.56 -1.20 -6.83
N LEU A 63 -6.24 -1.02 -8.11
CA LEU A 63 -7.23 -0.72 -9.14
C LEU A 63 -8.20 -1.88 -9.35
N GLU A 64 -7.74 -3.13 -9.22
CA GLU A 64 -8.62 -4.30 -9.27
C GLU A 64 -9.58 -4.34 -8.06
N LEU A 65 -9.12 -3.95 -6.87
CA LEU A 65 -10.01 -3.78 -5.70
C LEU A 65 -11.07 -2.70 -5.95
N CYS A 66 -10.68 -1.57 -6.54
CA CYS A 66 -11.62 -0.51 -6.92
C CYS A 66 -12.62 -1.01 -7.97
N ARG A 67 -12.18 -1.78 -8.98
CA ARG A 67 -13.08 -2.38 -9.97
C ARG A 67 -14.12 -3.28 -9.29
N LYS A 68 -13.70 -4.18 -8.39
CA LYS A 68 -14.60 -5.07 -7.64
C LYS A 68 -15.60 -4.30 -6.78
N LEU A 69 -15.16 -3.17 -6.23
CA LEU A 69 -16.02 -2.28 -5.47
C LEU A 69 -17.10 -1.66 -6.36
N GLU A 70 -16.69 -1.08 -7.50
CA GLU A 70 -17.57 -0.35 -8.44
C GLU A 70 -18.57 -1.26 -9.14
N CYS A 71 -18.18 -2.48 -9.55
CA CYS A 71 -19.07 -3.43 -10.20
C CYS A 71 -19.93 -4.26 -9.23
N GLY A 72 -19.83 -4.02 -7.92
CA GLY A 72 -20.62 -4.73 -6.89
C GLY A 72 -20.08 -6.11 -6.51
N GLU A 73 -19.00 -6.60 -7.14
CA GLU A 73 -18.40 -7.91 -6.85
C GLU A 73 -17.95 -8.00 -5.38
N LEU A 74 -17.32 -6.94 -4.86
CA LEU A 74 -16.88 -6.91 -3.46
C LEU A 74 -18.07 -6.99 -2.48
N ARG A 75 -19.20 -6.35 -2.81
CA ARG A 75 -20.44 -6.43 -2.02
C ARG A 75 -21.00 -7.85 -2.03
N TYR A 76 -21.04 -8.47 -3.19
CA TYR A 76 -21.50 -9.86 -3.34
C TYR A 76 -20.62 -10.83 -2.55
N MET A 77 -19.30 -10.70 -2.65
CA MET A 77 -18.35 -11.52 -1.90
C MET A 77 -18.54 -11.36 -0.38
N LEU A 78 -18.71 -10.11 0.10
CA LEU A 78 -18.98 -9.82 1.50
C LEU A 78 -20.27 -10.52 2.00
N GLN A 79 -21.37 -10.36 1.26
CA GLN A 79 -22.65 -10.97 1.62
C GLN A 79 -22.57 -12.49 1.65
N THR A 80 -21.91 -13.10 0.67
CA THR A 80 -21.70 -14.56 0.59
C THR A 80 -20.90 -15.07 1.79
N LYS A 81 -19.80 -14.40 2.12
CA LYS A 81 -18.97 -14.77 3.28
C LYS A 81 -19.75 -14.63 4.60
N LYS A 82 -20.46 -13.54 4.79
CA LYS A 82 -21.29 -13.34 5.99
C LYS A 82 -22.38 -14.41 6.12
N LYS A 83 -23.06 -14.75 5.03
CA LYS A 83 -24.09 -15.81 5.00
C LYS A 83 -23.50 -17.17 5.41
N ASN A 84 -22.27 -17.47 5.01
CA ASN A 84 -21.61 -18.74 5.27
C ASN A 84 -20.82 -18.75 6.59
N GLY A 85 -20.78 -17.66 7.35
CA GLY A 85 -19.95 -17.54 8.56
C GLY A 85 -18.46 -17.58 8.25
N ASP A 86 -18.06 -17.28 7.01
CA ASP A 86 -16.67 -17.31 6.55
C ASP A 86 -15.97 -15.98 6.85
N SER A 87 -15.01 -16.01 7.78
CA SER A 87 -14.20 -14.87 8.20
C SER A 87 -12.86 -14.75 7.43
N THR A 88 -12.63 -15.57 6.42
CA THR A 88 -11.40 -15.47 5.61
C THR A 88 -11.36 -14.17 4.82
N PRO A 89 -10.16 -13.64 4.53
CA PRO A 89 -10.03 -12.34 3.85
C PRO A 89 -10.72 -12.30 2.48
N LEU A 90 -11.35 -11.18 2.18
CA LEU A 90 -11.78 -10.77 0.84
C LEU A 90 -10.60 -10.32 -0.01
N TYR A 91 -9.60 -9.76 0.68
CA TYR A 91 -8.33 -9.34 0.11
C TYR A 91 -7.22 -9.45 1.15
N GLN A 92 -6.03 -9.80 0.71
CA GLN A 92 -4.83 -9.84 1.53
C GLN A 92 -3.64 -9.32 0.73
N CYS A 93 -2.87 -8.43 1.36
CA CYS A 93 -1.59 -7.94 0.85
C CYS A 93 -0.49 -8.37 1.81
N LEU A 94 0.55 -9.01 1.27
CA LEU A 94 1.76 -9.36 1.99
C LEU A 94 2.90 -8.47 1.55
N GLY A 95 3.64 -7.94 2.50
CA GLY A 95 4.78 -7.08 2.21
C GLY A 95 5.77 -7.02 3.37
N GLY A 96 6.75 -6.16 3.23
CA GLY A 96 7.72 -5.99 4.30
C GLY A 96 9.02 -5.37 3.82
N THR A 97 10.01 -5.36 4.73
CA THR A 97 11.36 -4.87 4.46
C THR A 97 12.36 -5.93 4.90
N ALA A 98 13.22 -6.35 3.98
CA ALA A 98 14.25 -7.36 4.25
C ALA A 98 15.24 -6.86 5.32
N ALA A 99 15.80 -7.80 6.10
CA ALA A 99 16.73 -7.49 7.19
C ALA A 99 17.93 -6.66 6.71
N GLU A 100 18.50 -7.00 5.54
CA GLU A 100 19.64 -6.29 4.96
C GLU A 100 19.28 -4.83 4.60
N LYS A 101 18.05 -4.61 4.10
CA LYS A 101 17.56 -3.26 3.79
C LYS A 101 17.30 -2.45 5.06
N LEU A 102 16.78 -3.09 6.11
CA LEU A 102 16.61 -2.45 7.43
C LEU A 102 17.98 -2.05 8.00
N ALA A 103 18.98 -2.92 7.89
CA ALA A 103 20.33 -2.64 8.35
C ALA A 103 20.96 -1.44 7.62
N LYS A 104 20.83 -1.38 6.30
CA LYS A 104 21.28 -0.23 5.48
C LYS A 104 20.61 1.09 5.86
N GLN A 105 19.38 1.03 6.42
CA GLN A 105 18.60 2.19 6.85
C GLN A 105 18.84 2.55 8.34
N GLY A 106 19.73 1.84 9.05
CA GLY A 106 19.93 2.00 10.50
C GLY A 106 18.73 1.59 11.35
N ARG A 107 17.84 0.76 10.83
CA ARG A 107 16.56 0.34 11.43
C ARG A 107 16.50 -1.16 11.69
N SER A 108 17.64 -1.79 11.91
CA SER A 108 17.71 -3.22 12.21
C SER A 108 16.80 -3.59 13.39
N ARG A 109 16.10 -4.69 13.25
CA ARG A 109 15.34 -5.27 14.35
C ARG A 109 16.29 -5.96 15.33
N GLN A 110 15.94 -5.98 16.61
CA GLN A 110 16.76 -6.64 17.65
C GLN A 110 16.90 -8.16 17.42
N ASP A 111 15.87 -8.78 16.80
CA ASP A 111 15.88 -10.21 16.48
C ASP A 111 16.59 -10.55 15.16
N GLY A 112 17.15 -9.56 14.45
CA GLY A 112 17.83 -9.72 13.17
C GLY A 112 16.93 -10.11 12.00
N LYS A 113 15.63 -10.25 12.20
CA LYS A 113 14.68 -10.68 11.18
C LYS A 113 14.22 -9.54 10.27
N SER A 114 13.65 -9.91 9.12
CA SER A 114 12.91 -8.99 8.26
C SER A 114 11.68 -8.44 8.99
N LEU A 115 11.22 -7.25 8.62
CA LEU A 115 9.94 -6.69 9.07
C LEU A 115 8.85 -7.09 8.10
N SER A 116 7.92 -7.95 8.52
CA SER A 116 6.71 -8.26 7.75
C SER A 116 5.60 -7.26 8.04
N ARG A 117 4.82 -6.94 7.00
CA ARG A 117 3.59 -6.16 7.07
C ARG A 117 2.51 -6.88 6.27
N VAL A 118 1.35 -7.01 6.87
CA VAL A 118 0.19 -7.68 6.26
C VAL A 118 -1.00 -6.74 6.34
N ALA A 119 -1.70 -6.56 5.23
CA ALA A 119 -3.02 -5.92 5.26
C ALA A 119 -4.09 -6.94 4.84
N GLN A 120 -5.24 -6.87 5.50
CA GLN A 120 -6.37 -7.76 5.22
C GLN A 120 -7.67 -6.96 5.23
N LEU A 121 -8.54 -7.24 4.27
CA LEU A 121 -9.93 -6.80 4.28
C LEU A 121 -10.80 -8.03 4.56
N ILE A 122 -11.42 -8.07 5.73
CA ILE A 122 -12.25 -9.20 6.17
C ILE A 122 -13.68 -8.78 6.47
N PRO A 123 -14.66 -9.70 6.41
CA PRO A 123 -16.01 -9.43 6.90
C PRO A 123 -16.00 -9.07 8.39
N ALA A 124 -16.68 -7.99 8.78
CA ALA A 124 -16.83 -7.61 10.19
C ALA A 124 -18.06 -8.25 10.81
N ASN A 125 -17.99 -8.60 12.09
CA ASN A 125 -19.15 -9.07 12.86
C ASN A 125 -20.18 -7.94 13.09
N LYS A 126 -19.69 -6.70 13.29
CA LYS A 126 -20.49 -5.49 13.35
C LYS A 126 -20.04 -4.52 12.27
N GLY A 127 -20.97 -4.04 11.43
CA GLY A 127 -20.64 -3.27 10.23
C GLY A 127 -20.34 -4.16 9.04
N ASP A 128 -19.62 -3.67 8.06
CA ASP A 128 -19.35 -4.38 6.82
C ASP A 128 -17.96 -5.03 6.80
N PHE A 129 -16.92 -4.24 7.06
CA PHE A 129 -15.54 -4.67 6.94
C PHE A 129 -14.71 -4.35 8.19
N LEU A 130 -13.73 -5.19 8.44
CA LEU A 130 -12.52 -4.82 9.17
C LEU A 130 -11.38 -4.71 8.16
N PHE A 131 -10.80 -3.52 8.06
CA PHE A 131 -9.56 -3.30 7.33
C PHE A 131 -8.43 -3.32 8.34
N ILE A 132 -7.60 -4.36 8.26
CA ILE A 132 -6.62 -4.72 9.28
C ILE A 132 -5.22 -4.53 8.72
N ALA A 133 -4.33 -4.01 9.54
CA ALA A 133 -2.90 -4.05 9.28
C ALA A 133 -2.17 -4.66 10.47
N ASP A 134 -1.26 -5.59 10.17
CA ASP A 134 -0.39 -6.25 11.12
C ASP A 134 1.07 -6.06 10.76
N SER A 135 1.94 -5.91 11.75
CA SER A 135 3.39 -5.94 11.53
C SER A 135 4.13 -6.70 12.63
N GLY A 136 5.27 -7.27 12.27
CA GLY A 136 6.10 -8.04 13.18
C GLY A 136 7.22 -8.75 12.45
N PRO A 137 7.87 -9.74 13.09
CA PRO A 137 8.96 -10.48 12.49
C PRO A 137 8.52 -11.21 11.22
N GLY A 138 9.36 -11.14 10.20
CA GLY A 138 9.17 -11.80 8.93
C GLY A 138 10.39 -12.58 8.48
N GLU A 139 10.20 -13.42 7.49
CA GLU A 139 11.23 -14.19 6.84
C GLU A 139 11.08 -14.07 5.32
N THR A 140 12.21 -13.99 4.62
CA THR A 140 12.21 -13.97 3.16
C THR A 140 12.09 -15.41 2.65
N ASN A 141 11.06 -15.71 1.87
CA ASN A 141 10.89 -17.03 1.25
C ASN A 141 11.77 -17.18 0.00
N ALA A 142 11.78 -18.39 -0.60
CA ALA A 142 12.56 -18.69 -1.81
C ALA A 142 12.22 -17.81 -3.03
N LYS A 143 11.05 -17.15 -3.04
CA LYS A 143 10.62 -16.21 -4.09
C LYS A 143 10.98 -14.75 -3.78
N GLY A 144 11.73 -14.49 -2.70
CA GLY A 144 12.09 -13.14 -2.28
C GLY A 144 10.96 -12.37 -1.57
N LEU A 145 9.82 -13.00 -1.30
CA LEU A 145 8.72 -12.38 -0.57
C LEU A 145 8.93 -12.49 0.93
N ILE A 146 8.60 -11.43 1.65
CA ILE A 146 8.62 -11.42 3.10
C ILE A 146 7.29 -11.94 3.61
N VAL A 147 7.35 -13.08 4.30
CA VAL A 147 6.18 -13.74 4.92
C VAL A 147 6.20 -13.55 6.42
N PRO A 148 5.03 -13.38 7.07
CA PRO A 148 4.95 -13.18 8.51
C PRO A 148 5.39 -14.42 9.29
N LYS A 149 6.11 -14.24 10.39
CA LYS A 149 6.53 -15.27 11.35
C LYS A 149 5.95 -15.04 12.75
N PHE A 150 4.89 -14.28 12.87
CA PHE A 150 4.23 -13.97 14.13
C PHE A 150 2.90 -14.74 14.34
N ARG A 151 2.51 -15.62 13.41
CA ARG A 151 1.24 -16.37 13.44
C ARG A 151 0.06 -15.41 13.74
N ASN A 152 -0.66 -15.62 14.86
CA ASN A 152 -1.80 -14.80 15.29
C ASN A 152 -1.43 -13.76 16.36
N LYS A 153 -0.14 -13.50 16.57
CA LYS A 153 0.35 -12.52 17.57
C LYS A 153 1.33 -11.55 16.90
N PRO A 154 0.83 -10.60 16.08
CA PRO A 154 1.67 -9.54 15.53
C PRO A 154 2.22 -8.65 16.66
N GLU A 155 3.35 -7.99 16.43
CA GLU A 155 3.89 -6.99 17.36
C GLU A 155 3.02 -5.73 17.38
N ASN A 156 2.52 -5.36 16.20
CA ASN A 156 1.60 -4.25 16.03
C ASN A 156 0.38 -4.72 15.26
N HIS A 157 -0.79 -4.32 15.74
CA HIS A 157 -2.09 -4.62 15.16
C HIS A 157 -2.96 -3.38 15.14
N VAL A 158 -3.55 -3.06 14.00
CA VAL A 158 -4.54 -2.00 13.86
C VAL A 158 -5.70 -2.53 13.01
N ALA A 159 -6.91 -2.48 13.55
CA ALA A 159 -8.13 -2.91 12.85
C ALA A 159 -9.13 -1.75 12.81
N VAL A 160 -9.44 -1.27 11.62
CA VAL A 160 -10.38 -0.18 11.37
C VAL A 160 -11.70 -0.76 10.88
N ASN A 161 -12.76 -0.59 11.69
CA ASN A 161 -14.11 -1.00 11.30
C ASN A 161 -14.68 0.02 10.33
N MET A 162 -15.21 -0.44 9.20
CA MET A 162 -15.68 0.42 8.12
C MET A 162 -17.02 -0.08 7.57
N SER A 163 -17.91 0.86 7.26
CA SER A 163 -19.06 0.58 6.40
C SER A 163 -18.61 0.45 4.94
N PHE A 164 -19.51 -0.07 4.11
CA PHE A 164 -19.27 -0.15 2.66
C PHE A 164 -19.01 1.23 2.05
N GLU A 165 -19.78 2.24 2.50
CA GLU A 165 -19.64 3.64 2.06
C GLU A 165 -18.28 4.21 2.44
N SER A 166 -17.84 4.01 3.70
CA SER A 166 -16.54 4.49 4.18
C SER A 166 -15.37 3.88 3.41
N LEU A 167 -15.45 2.58 3.11
CA LEU A 167 -14.44 1.91 2.29
C LEU A 167 -14.46 2.44 0.86
N SER A 168 -15.68 2.63 0.29
CA SER A 168 -15.85 3.19 -1.06
C SER A 168 -15.24 4.58 -1.17
N GLU A 169 -15.52 5.46 -0.24
CA GLU A 169 -14.94 6.80 -0.22
C GLU A 169 -13.41 6.76 -0.14
N LEU A 170 -12.84 5.94 0.76
CA LEU A 170 -11.40 5.80 0.91
C LEU A 170 -10.75 5.34 -0.41
N PHE A 171 -11.30 4.29 -1.03
CA PHE A 171 -10.71 3.69 -2.22
C PHE A 171 -10.93 4.54 -3.48
N LEU A 172 -12.15 5.05 -3.69
CA LEU A 172 -12.46 5.81 -4.90
C LEU A 172 -11.81 7.20 -4.91
N MET A 173 -11.71 7.87 -3.76
CA MET A 173 -10.92 9.10 -3.64
C MET A 173 -9.45 8.84 -3.95
N THR A 174 -8.88 7.76 -3.41
CA THR A 174 -7.49 7.39 -3.68
C THR A 174 -7.26 7.06 -5.17
N LYS A 175 -8.19 6.31 -5.79
CA LYS A 175 -8.16 6.02 -7.24
C LYS A 175 -8.21 7.29 -8.07
N MET A 176 -9.10 8.21 -7.74
CA MET A 176 -9.22 9.49 -8.46
C MET A 176 -7.92 10.30 -8.36
N HIS A 177 -7.32 10.41 -7.19
CA HIS A 177 -6.03 11.09 -7.00
C HIS A 177 -4.91 10.43 -7.80
N TYR A 178 -4.84 9.10 -7.81
CA TYR A 178 -3.87 8.38 -8.63
C TYR A 178 -4.07 8.67 -10.14
N GLN A 179 -5.30 8.63 -10.63
CA GLN A 179 -5.60 8.92 -12.04
C GLN A 179 -5.21 10.35 -12.43
N MET A 180 -5.50 11.34 -11.57
CA MET A 180 -5.11 12.74 -11.80
C MET A 180 -3.59 12.91 -11.76
N TRP A 181 -2.90 12.25 -10.82
CA TRP A 181 -1.45 12.24 -10.78
C TRP A 181 -0.87 11.62 -12.05
N LEU A 182 -1.38 10.48 -12.50
CA LEU A 182 -0.92 9.80 -13.72
C LEU A 182 -1.15 10.66 -14.97
N ALA A 183 -2.30 11.32 -15.09
CA ALA A 183 -2.58 12.25 -16.18
C ALA A 183 -1.57 13.41 -16.19
N SER A 184 -1.30 14.02 -15.02
CA SER A 184 -0.29 15.07 -14.88
C SER A 184 1.11 14.56 -15.23
N TRP A 185 1.45 13.34 -14.82
CA TRP A 185 2.73 12.71 -15.16
C TRP A 185 2.94 12.63 -16.68
N TYR A 186 1.94 12.18 -17.43
CA TYR A 186 2.04 12.06 -18.89
C TYR A 186 2.11 13.41 -19.62
N VAL A 187 1.57 14.48 -19.05
CA VAL A 187 1.75 15.83 -19.59
C VAL A 187 3.25 16.23 -19.59
N HIS A 188 3.97 15.89 -18.52
CA HIS A 188 5.38 16.23 -18.38
C HIS A 188 6.32 15.16 -18.97
N ASN A 189 5.84 13.92 -19.12
CA ASN A 189 6.58 12.77 -19.63
C ASN A 189 5.78 12.10 -20.76
N PRO A 190 5.60 12.77 -21.92
CA PRO A 190 4.77 12.22 -22.99
C PRO A 190 5.33 10.89 -23.50
N ILE A 191 4.43 9.96 -23.79
CA ILE A 191 4.78 8.67 -24.38
C ILE A 191 5.41 8.93 -25.77
N GLN A 192 6.66 8.55 -25.94
CA GLN A 192 7.33 8.65 -27.22
C GLN A 192 6.68 7.70 -28.24
N PRO A 193 6.36 8.14 -29.47
CA PRO A 193 5.89 7.24 -30.51
C PRO A 193 6.88 6.10 -30.75
N ALA A 194 6.38 4.92 -31.07
CA ALA A 194 7.19 3.72 -31.27
C ALA A 194 8.33 3.92 -32.29
N SER A 195 8.12 4.74 -33.32
CA SER A 195 9.14 5.12 -34.31
C SER A 195 10.33 5.89 -33.71
N LYS A 196 10.08 6.72 -32.69
CA LYS A 196 11.17 7.45 -32.00
C LYS A 196 11.90 6.55 -30.99
N GLN A 197 11.21 5.61 -30.38
CA GLN A 197 11.85 4.63 -29.50
C GLN A 197 12.78 3.69 -30.28
N GLN A 198 12.38 3.23 -31.47
CA GLN A 198 13.23 2.43 -32.35
C GLN A 198 14.47 3.20 -32.82
N ALA A 199 14.33 4.48 -33.19
CA ALA A 199 15.45 5.32 -33.59
C ALA A 199 16.45 5.56 -32.44
N GLN A 200 15.95 5.73 -31.20
CA GLN A 200 16.79 5.87 -30.02
C GLN A 200 17.53 4.57 -29.66
N TYR A 201 16.86 3.41 -29.81
CA TYR A 201 17.50 2.10 -29.63
C TYR A 201 18.61 1.86 -30.67
N GLN A 202 18.37 2.20 -31.94
CA GLN A 202 19.37 2.07 -33.00
C GLN A 202 20.56 3.01 -32.79
N ASN A 203 20.33 4.26 -32.39
CA ASN A 203 21.40 5.20 -32.08
C ASN A 203 22.27 4.75 -30.90
N ASN A 204 21.66 4.24 -29.84
CA ASN A 204 22.38 3.70 -28.69
C ASN A 204 23.22 2.45 -29.04
N GLN A 205 22.75 1.62 -29.95
CA GLN A 205 23.52 0.46 -30.44
C GLN A 205 24.73 0.91 -31.32
N LEU A 206 24.53 1.89 -32.19
CA LEU A 206 25.59 2.45 -33.01
C LEU A 206 26.68 3.14 -32.17
N GLU A 207 26.29 3.86 -31.09
CA GLU A 207 27.26 4.46 -30.17
C GLU A 207 28.05 3.39 -29.39
N GLN A 208 27.43 2.29 -29.02
CA GLN A 208 28.13 1.18 -28.36
C GLN A 208 29.08 0.46 -29.28
N GLU A 209 28.72 0.25 -30.55
CA GLU A 209 29.60 -0.35 -31.56
C GLU A 209 30.80 0.56 -31.88
N TYR A 210 30.59 1.88 -31.94
CA TYR A 210 31.68 2.84 -32.21
C TYR A 210 32.70 2.89 -31.03
N ASN A 211 32.23 2.74 -29.79
CA ASN A 211 33.08 2.74 -28.60
C ASN A 211 33.79 1.41 -28.33
N THR A 212 33.39 0.33 -29.01
CA THR A 212 34.01 -1.01 -28.87
C THR A 212 34.96 -1.39 -30.00
N THR A 213 35.07 -0.57 -31.06
CA THR A 213 36.03 -0.84 -32.15
C THR A 213 37.42 -0.35 -31.75
N PRO A 214 38.42 -1.21 -31.58
CA PRO A 214 39.79 -0.78 -31.28
C PRO A 214 40.34 0.00 -32.49
N MET A 215 40.82 1.22 -32.23
CA MET A 215 41.64 1.95 -33.21
C MET A 215 42.94 1.20 -33.38
N PHE A 216 43.15 0.68 -34.57
CA PHE A 216 44.46 0.18 -35.04
C PHE A 216 45.40 1.34 -35.33
#